data_bec725de9ca97df9fb654c64e54b6059
#
_entry.id   bec725de9ca97df9fb654c64e54b6059
#
_cell.length_a   1.000
_cell.length_b   1.000
_cell.length_c   1.000
_cell.angle_alpha   90.00
_cell.angle_beta   90.00
_cell.angle_gamma   90.00
#
_symmetry.space_group_name_H-M   'P 1'
#
loop_
_entity.id
_entity.type
_entity.pdbx_description
1 polymer ?
#
loop_
_entity_poly.entity_id
_entity_poly.type
_entity_poly.pdbx_seq_one_letter_code
_entity_poly.pdbx_strand_id
1 'polypeptide(L)'
;MKPKKVVLAYSGGLDTSVIAKWLMEHYDLEVITFTADIGQGEETKDAKIKAKKLGIKKIYIEDLREDFVSNYVYPMFRANAIYEGEYFLGTSIARPLISKRLIEIARKEKAAYICHGATGKGNDQVRFELAAYALNPKIKVIAPWREWDFISRSDLMGYAKKHKIAVDFDKGKKSPYSMDANILHTSYEGGILEDPWKRPEEAMWLRTKSLEKSKAKSQLIQLTFDKGDIVAINNKKMSPSKILNQ
;
A
#
# COMPACT_ATOMS: atom_id res chain seq x y z
N MET A 1 -33.33 6.71 -6.32
CA MET A 1 -32.17 6.56 -7.22
C MET A 1 -31.22 5.52 -6.62
N LYS A 2 -30.50 4.74 -7.46
CA LYS A 2 -29.44 3.87 -6.90
C LYS A 2 -28.32 4.75 -6.31
N PRO A 3 -27.76 4.41 -5.14
CA PRO A 3 -26.65 5.18 -4.57
C PRO A 3 -25.48 5.24 -5.54
N LYS A 4 -24.79 6.38 -5.57
CA LYS A 4 -23.55 6.53 -6.33
C LYS A 4 -22.47 5.64 -5.71
N LYS A 5 -21.51 5.19 -6.52
CA LYS A 5 -20.46 4.27 -6.09
C LYS A 5 -19.12 4.96 -5.99
N VAL A 6 -18.34 4.53 -5.00
CA VAL A 6 -16.93 4.88 -4.83
C VAL A 6 -16.07 3.62 -4.73
N VAL A 7 -14.90 3.62 -5.38
CA VAL A 7 -13.88 2.59 -5.18
C VAL A 7 -12.80 3.16 -4.27
N LEU A 8 -12.65 2.54 -3.10
CA LEU A 8 -11.70 2.95 -2.07
C LEU A 8 -10.44 2.09 -2.12
N ALA A 9 -9.26 2.73 -2.20
CA ALA A 9 -7.98 2.07 -1.89
C ALA A 9 -7.96 1.69 -0.41
N TYR A 10 -8.04 0.40 -0.11
CA TYR A 10 -8.33 -0.10 1.23
C TYR A 10 -7.21 -1.01 1.73
N SER A 11 -6.51 -0.60 2.77
CA SER A 11 -5.46 -1.40 3.42
C SER A 11 -5.98 -2.27 4.57
N GLY A 12 -7.19 -2.01 5.07
CA GLY A 12 -7.70 -2.63 6.29
C GLY A 12 -7.09 -2.05 7.59
N GLY A 13 -6.31 -0.98 7.49
CA GLY A 13 -5.83 -0.20 8.62
C GLY A 13 -6.92 0.68 9.24
N LEU A 14 -6.57 1.39 10.32
CA LEU A 14 -7.47 2.31 11.02
C LEU A 14 -8.03 3.36 10.06
N ASP A 15 -7.16 4.08 9.37
CA ASP A 15 -7.51 5.22 8.53
C ASP A 15 -8.49 4.81 7.43
N THR A 16 -8.14 3.79 6.64
CA THR A 16 -9.00 3.34 5.54
C THR A 16 -10.32 2.72 6.01
N SER A 17 -10.35 2.13 7.21
CA SER A 17 -11.61 1.61 7.80
C SER A 17 -12.52 2.72 8.28
N VAL A 18 -11.97 3.79 8.87
CA VAL A 18 -12.71 5.02 9.20
C VAL A 18 -13.22 5.68 7.93
N ILE A 19 -12.37 5.84 6.91
CA ILE A 19 -12.75 6.40 5.60
C ILE A 19 -13.92 5.62 5.00
N ALA A 20 -13.87 4.30 5.00
CA ALA A 20 -14.96 3.49 4.45
C ALA A 20 -16.30 3.79 5.12
N LYS A 21 -16.32 3.87 6.45
CA LYS A 21 -17.52 4.19 7.21
C LYS A 21 -17.98 5.62 6.99
N TRP A 22 -17.06 6.58 7.00
CA TRP A 22 -17.32 7.98 6.76
C TRP A 22 -17.92 8.25 5.37
N LEU A 23 -17.43 7.58 4.32
CA LEU A 23 -17.99 7.67 2.97
C LEU A 23 -19.43 7.21 2.90
N MET A 24 -19.81 6.15 3.63
CA MET A 24 -21.18 5.66 3.70
C MET A 24 -22.12 6.65 4.38
N GLU A 25 -21.65 7.30 5.45
CA GLU A 25 -22.48 8.17 6.28
C GLU A 25 -22.54 9.61 5.75
N HIS A 26 -21.41 10.13 5.28
CA HIS A 26 -21.30 11.54 4.88
C HIS A 26 -21.70 11.78 3.42
N TYR A 27 -21.40 10.82 2.53
CA TYR A 27 -21.69 10.94 1.09
C TYR A 27 -22.86 10.07 0.61
N ASP A 28 -23.40 9.21 1.44
CA ASP A 28 -24.42 8.21 1.04
C ASP A 28 -23.97 7.39 -0.18
N LEU A 29 -22.72 6.92 -0.17
CA LEU A 29 -22.12 6.18 -1.26
C LEU A 29 -22.11 4.67 -1.00
N GLU A 30 -22.36 3.87 -2.05
CA GLU A 30 -22.01 2.45 -2.06
C GLU A 30 -20.50 2.32 -2.14
N VAL A 31 -19.87 1.88 -1.05
CA VAL A 31 -18.40 1.70 -1.00
C VAL A 31 -18.02 0.33 -1.54
N ILE A 32 -17.07 0.34 -2.48
CA ILE A 32 -16.38 -0.82 -3.02
C ILE A 32 -14.94 -0.72 -2.56
N THR A 33 -14.40 -1.75 -1.92
CA THR A 33 -13.00 -1.75 -1.50
C THR A 33 -12.10 -2.46 -2.50
N PHE A 34 -10.92 -1.92 -2.68
CA PHE A 34 -9.84 -2.54 -3.44
C PHE A 34 -8.57 -2.59 -2.61
N THR A 35 -8.00 -3.76 -2.46
CA THR A 35 -6.72 -4.03 -1.82
C THR A 35 -5.79 -4.67 -2.83
N ALA A 36 -4.66 -4.02 -3.11
CA ALA A 36 -3.59 -4.56 -3.94
C ALA A 36 -2.65 -5.40 -3.06
N ASP A 37 -2.37 -6.63 -3.46
CA ASP A 37 -1.23 -7.39 -2.95
C ASP A 37 -0.02 -7.08 -3.84
N ILE A 38 0.91 -6.31 -3.30
CA ILE A 38 2.20 -5.97 -3.93
C ILE A 38 3.38 -6.52 -3.11
N GLY A 39 3.12 -7.52 -2.24
CA GLY A 39 4.12 -8.17 -1.40
C GLY A 39 4.27 -7.58 0.01
N GLN A 40 3.23 -6.94 0.55
CA GLN A 40 3.21 -6.41 1.93
C GLN A 40 2.91 -7.47 2.99
N GLY A 41 2.67 -8.73 2.60
CA GLY A 41 2.49 -9.84 3.53
C GLY A 41 1.04 -10.11 3.94
N GLU A 42 0.80 -10.46 5.22
CA GLU A 42 -0.50 -10.96 5.70
C GLU A 42 -1.62 -9.92 5.79
N GLU A 43 -1.31 -8.64 5.65
CA GLU A 43 -2.29 -7.53 5.77
C GLU A 43 -3.46 -7.66 4.80
N THR A 44 -3.26 -8.28 3.65
CA THR A 44 -4.31 -8.48 2.62
C THR A 44 -5.43 -9.39 3.07
N LYS A 45 -5.14 -10.42 3.87
CA LYS A 45 -6.16 -11.35 4.40
C LYS A 45 -7.08 -10.66 5.40
N ASP A 46 -6.51 -9.86 6.29
CA ASP A 46 -7.25 -9.11 7.30
C ASP A 46 -8.15 -8.04 6.69
N ALA A 47 -7.71 -7.41 5.59
CA ALA A 47 -8.48 -6.39 4.89
C ALA A 47 -9.87 -6.92 4.46
N LYS A 48 -9.95 -8.13 3.93
CA LYS A 48 -11.22 -8.76 3.51
C LYS A 48 -12.17 -8.93 4.69
N ILE A 49 -11.66 -9.43 5.81
CA ILE A 49 -12.47 -9.68 7.02
C ILE A 49 -13.02 -8.37 7.57
N LYS A 50 -12.18 -7.35 7.66
CA LYS A 50 -12.56 -6.03 8.17
C LYS A 50 -13.57 -5.33 7.26
N ALA A 51 -13.37 -5.36 5.94
CA ALA A 51 -14.32 -4.82 4.98
C ALA A 51 -15.71 -5.49 5.09
N LYS A 52 -15.76 -6.82 5.24
CA LYS A 52 -17.03 -7.55 5.49
C LYS A 52 -17.71 -7.11 6.78
N LYS A 53 -16.95 -6.93 7.88
CA LYS A 53 -17.49 -6.45 9.16
C LYS A 53 -18.07 -5.04 9.08
N LEU A 54 -17.56 -4.20 8.17
CA LEU A 54 -18.14 -2.88 7.87
C LEU A 54 -19.39 -2.95 6.99
N GLY A 55 -19.84 -4.14 6.58
CA GLY A 55 -21.02 -4.32 5.72
C GLY A 55 -20.74 -4.10 4.23
N ILE A 56 -19.47 -4.01 3.82
CA ILE A 56 -19.11 -3.82 2.42
C ILE A 56 -19.35 -5.12 1.64
N LYS A 57 -20.15 -5.02 0.58
CA LYS A 57 -20.56 -6.17 -0.23
C LYS A 57 -19.59 -6.48 -1.36
N LYS A 58 -18.95 -5.46 -1.94
CA LYS A 58 -18.01 -5.61 -3.05
C LYS A 58 -16.60 -5.34 -2.58
N ILE A 59 -15.78 -6.39 -2.60
CA ILE A 59 -14.42 -6.40 -2.08
C ILE A 59 -13.52 -7.01 -3.15
N TYR A 60 -12.60 -6.22 -3.66
CA TYR A 60 -11.55 -6.66 -4.58
C TYR A 60 -10.24 -6.80 -3.81
N ILE A 61 -9.61 -7.96 -3.94
CA ILE A 61 -8.24 -8.21 -3.48
C ILE A 61 -7.52 -8.89 -4.64
N GLU A 62 -6.48 -8.26 -5.14
CA GLU A 62 -5.81 -8.72 -6.33
C GLU A 62 -4.30 -8.82 -6.11
N ASP A 63 -3.72 -9.94 -6.54
CA ASP A 63 -2.27 -10.13 -6.57
C ASP A 63 -1.69 -9.34 -7.75
N LEU A 64 -1.01 -8.26 -7.45
CA LEU A 64 -0.36 -7.40 -8.43
C LEU A 64 1.18 -7.50 -8.38
N ARG A 65 1.73 -8.46 -7.64
CA ARG A 65 3.19 -8.59 -7.47
C ARG A 65 3.92 -8.76 -8.79
N GLU A 66 3.39 -9.57 -9.69
CA GLU A 66 3.99 -9.80 -11.00
C GLU A 66 3.93 -8.53 -11.88
N ASP A 67 2.76 -7.87 -11.94
CA ASP A 67 2.59 -6.60 -12.68
C ASP A 67 3.50 -5.50 -12.10
N PHE A 68 3.59 -5.42 -10.77
CA PHE A 68 4.44 -4.46 -10.09
C PHE A 68 5.92 -4.63 -10.44
N VAL A 69 6.42 -5.87 -10.39
CA VAL A 69 7.84 -6.13 -10.68
C VAL A 69 8.15 -5.95 -12.15
N SER A 70 7.34 -6.55 -13.04
CA SER A 70 7.61 -6.55 -14.48
C SER A 70 7.49 -5.15 -15.11
N ASN A 71 6.46 -4.39 -14.71
CA ASN A 71 6.08 -3.15 -15.41
C ASN A 71 6.46 -1.87 -14.66
N TYR A 72 6.93 -1.96 -13.41
CA TYR A 72 7.34 -0.80 -12.61
C TYR A 72 8.75 -0.94 -12.04
N VAL A 73 9.07 -2.06 -11.36
CA VAL A 73 10.36 -2.24 -10.71
C VAL A 73 11.48 -2.46 -11.74
N TYR A 74 11.30 -3.38 -12.68
CA TYR A 74 12.32 -3.64 -13.71
C TYR A 74 12.60 -2.44 -14.61
N PRO A 75 11.58 -1.73 -15.13
CA PRO A 75 11.83 -0.47 -15.85
C PRO A 75 12.58 0.57 -15.00
N MET A 76 12.26 0.68 -13.72
CA MET A 76 12.96 1.58 -12.80
C MET A 76 14.45 1.17 -12.66
N PHE A 77 14.75 -0.12 -12.51
CA PHE A 77 16.13 -0.62 -12.45
C PHE A 77 16.89 -0.35 -13.75
N ARG A 78 16.29 -0.63 -14.92
CA ARG A 78 16.90 -0.34 -16.22
C ARG A 78 17.19 1.14 -16.42
N ALA A 79 16.32 2.01 -15.88
CA ALA A 79 16.52 3.45 -15.92
C ALA A 79 17.53 3.95 -14.87
N ASN A 80 18.04 3.08 -13.99
CA ASN A 80 18.86 3.44 -12.84
C ASN A 80 18.25 4.56 -11.99
N ALA A 81 16.91 4.53 -11.82
CA ALA A 81 16.17 5.54 -11.12
C ALA A 81 16.24 5.31 -9.60
N ILE A 82 17.20 5.95 -8.98
CA ILE A 82 17.44 5.92 -7.53
C ILE A 82 17.33 7.35 -7.01
N TYR A 83 16.50 7.57 -5.98
CA TYR A 83 16.38 8.87 -5.36
C TYR A 83 17.51 9.08 -4.35
N GLU A 84 18.24 10.19 -4.49
CA GLU A 84 19.38 10.58 -3.64
C GLU A 84 20.48 9.49 -3.50
N GLY A 85 20.58 8.58 -4.50
CA GLY A 85 21.58 7.51 -4.51
C GLY A 85 21.28 6.30 -3.63
N GLU A 86 20.16 6.30 -2.90
CA GLU A 86 19.84 5.27 -1.91
C GLU A 86 18.44 4.67 -2.04
N TYR A 87 17.43 5.50 -2.31
CA TYR A 87 16.03 5.06 -2.27
C TYR A 87 15.53 4.56 -3.61
N PHE A 88 15.14 3.28 -3.67
CA PHE A 88 14.62 2.61 -4.87
C PHE A 88 13.14 2.89 -5.21
N LEU A 89 12.58 3.99 -4.75
CA LEU A 89 11.26 4.49 -5.13
C LEU A 89 10.09 3.50 -4.94
N GLY A 90 10.22 2.49 -4.09
CA GLY A 90 9.24 1.41 -3.96
C GLY A 90 7.81 1.87 -3.66
N THR A 91 7.65 2.85 -2.75
CA THR A 91 6.34 3.47 -2.48
C THR A 91 5.89 4.33 -3.66
N SER A 92 6.82 5.09 -4.26
CA SER A 92 6.51 6.05 -5.32
C SER A 92 5.93 5.38 -6.57
N ILE A 93 6.51 4.25 -7.01
CA ILE A 93 6.06 3.52 -8.20
C ILE A 93 4.87 2.59 -7.92
N ALA A 94 4.59 2.25 -6.65
CA ALA A 94 3.44 1.43 -6.28
C ALA A 94 2.11 2.20 -6.42
N ARG A 95 2.08 3.48 -6.05
CA ARG A 95 0.84 4.29 -6.06
C ARG A 95 0.22 4.44 -7.46
N PRO A 96 0.99 4.69 -8.54
CA PRO A 96 0.46 4.69 -9.91
C PRO A 96 -0.17 3.35 -10.33
N LEU A 97 0.44 2.21 -9.97
CA LEU A 97 -0.14 0.90 -10.24
C LEU A 97 -1.48 0.71 -9.51
N ILE A 98 -1.52 1.04 -8.21
CA ILE A 98 -2.75 0.95 -7.41
C ILE A 98 -3.83 1.86 -8.00
N SER A 99 -3.49 3.10 -8.38
CA SER A 99 -4.42 4.05 -8.98
C SER A 99 -4.95 3.57 -10.34
N LYS A 100 -4.09 3.00 -11.18
CA LYS A 100 -4.50 2.36 -12.45
C LYS A 100 -5.59 1.33 -12.18
N ARG A 101 -5.36 0.46 -11.21
CA ARG A 101 -6.31 -0.61 -10.91
C ARG A 101 -7.61 -0.08 -10.29
N LEU A 102 -7.55 0.96 -9.45
CA LEU A 102 -8.74 1.66 -8.96
C LEU A 102 -9.61 2.18 -10.10
N ILE A 103 -9.01 2.81 -11.12
CA ILE A 103 -9.73 3.34 -12.28
C ILE A 103 -10.36 2.20 -13.11
N GLU A 104 -9.66 1.09 -13.31
CA GLU A 104 -10.19 -0.06 -14.03
C GLU A 104 -11.41 -0.67 -13.29
N ILE A 105 -11.33 -0.79 -11.97
CA ILE A 105 -12.47 -1.25 -11.15
C ILE A 105 -13.60 -0.23 -11.18
N ALA A 106 -13.30 1.07 -11.09
CA ALA A 106 -14.30 2.11 -11.16
C ALA A 106 -15.08 2.08 -12.48
N ARG A 107 -14.40 1.85 -13.61
CA ARG A 107 -15.04 1.66 -14.92
C ARG A 107 -15.95 0.42 -14.93
N LYS A 108 -15.43 -0.72 -14.46
CA LYS A 108 -16.18 -1.99 -14.37
C LYS A 108 -17.44 -1.86 -13.52
N GLU A 109 -17.34 -1.19 -12.39
CA GLU A 109 -18.44 -1.02 -11.44
C GLU A 109 -19.34 0.18 -11.74
N LYS A 110 -19.00 0.96 -12.76
CA LYS A 110 -19.66 2.24 -13.10
C LYS A 110 -19.66 3.19 -11.90
N ALA A 111 -18.54 3.24 -11.17
CA ALA A 111 -18.36 4.14 -10.05
C ALA A 111 -17.99 5.54 -10.54
N ALA A 112 -18.59 6.56 -9.92
CA ALA A 112 -18.34 7.96 -10.25
C ALA A 112 -17.11 8.52 -9.50
N TYR A 113 -16.69 7.82 -8.44
CA TYR A 113 -15.65 8.28 -7.52
C TYR A 113 -14.60 7.19 -7.30
N ILE A 114 -13.38 7.63 -7.06
CA ILE A 114 -12.35 6.86 -6.34
C ILE A 114 -12.01 7.59 -5.04
N CYS A 115 -11.47 6.85 -4.08
CA CYS A 115 -11.02 7.40 -2.80
C CYS A 115 -9.69 6.77 -2.38
N HIS A 116 -8.82 7.56 -1.76
CA HIS A 116 -7.58 7.12 -1.15
C HIS A 116 -7.42 7.68 0.26
N GLY A 117 -6.63 7.00 1.08
CA GLY A 117 -6.32 7.40 2.46
C GLY A 117 -4.99 8.15 2.62
N ALA A 118 -4.40 8.63 1.54
CA ALA A 118 -3.17 9.41 1.63
C ALA A 118 -3.44 10.76 2.31
N THR A 119 -2.52 11.19 3.18
CA THR A 119 -2.61 12.47 3.88
C THR A 119 -2.56 13.64 2.90
N GLY A 120 -3.21 14.75 3.24
CA GLY A 120 -3.29 15.94 2.39
C GLY A 120 -1.99 16.72 2.21
N LYS A 121 -0.89 16.31 2.85
CA LYS A 121 0.40 17.03 2.87
C LYS A 121 1.52 16.27 2.14
N GLY A 122 1.37 14.97 1.93
CA GLY A 122 2.43 14.11 1.38
C GLY A 122 2.36 13.96 -0.14
N ASN A 123 3.40 13.33 -0.71
CA ASN A 123 3.50 13.06 -2.15
C ASN A 123 2.52 11.99 -2.64
N ASP A 124 2.04 11.11 -1.76
CA ASP A 124 1.21 9.97 -2.16
C ASP A 124 -0.13 10.39 -2.74
N GLN A 125 -0.76 11.45 -2.20
CA GLN A 125 -1.98 12.01 -2.78
C GLN A 125 -1.77 12.42 -4.25
N VAL A 126 -0.65 13.11 -4.53
CA VAL A 126 -0.31 13.55 -5.89
C VAL A 126 -0.13 12.35 -6.82
N ARG A 127 0.56 11.31 -6.37
CA ARG A 127 0.78 10.07 -7.14
C ARG A 127 -0.52 9.35 -7.47
N PHE A 128 -1.44 9.25 -6.50
CA PHE A 128 -2.78 8.68 -6.74
C PHE A 128 -3.58 9.50 -7.73
N GLU A 129 -3.66 10.81 -7.51
CA GLU A 129 -4.54 11.69 -8.27
C GLU A 129 -4.05 11.92 -9.70
N LEU A 130 -2.76 12.22 -9.90
CA LEU A 130 -2.22 12.40 -11.24
C LEU A 130 -2.35 11.14 -12.10
N ALA A 131 -2.08 9.95 -11.51
CA ALA A 131 -2.29 8.69 -12.22
C ALA A 131 -3.78 8.47 -12.57
N ALA A 132 -4.69 8.79 -11.64
CA ALA A 132 -6.12 8.67 -11.88
C ALA A 132 -6.60 9.62 -12.99
N TYR A 133 -6.21 10.88 -12.95
CA TYR A 133 -6.60 11.89 -13.95
C TYR A 133 -5.99 11.60 -15.33
N ALA A 134 -4.76 11.09 -15.39
CA ALA A 134 -4.16 10.66 -16.65
C ALA A 134 -4.95 9.53 -17.33
N LEU A 135 -5.53 8.63 -16.54
CA LEU A 135 -6.30 7.49 -17.05
C LEU A 135 -7.78 7.78 -17.25
N ASN A 136 -8.35 8.67 -16.46
CA ASN A 136 -9.75 9.09 -16.54
C ASN A 136 -9.92 10.52 -16.02
N PRO A 137 -9.76 11.54 -16.89
CA PRO A 137 -9.86 12.96 -16.49
C PRO A 137 -11.21 13.37 -15.87
N LYS A 138 -12.25 12.56 -16.07
CA LYS A 138 -13.60 12.85 -15.56
C LYS A 138 -13.89 12.21 -14.20
N ILE A 139 -12.98 11.36 -13.69
CA ILE A 139 -13.18 10.72 -12.40
C ILE A 139 -13.12 11.76 -11.27
N LYS A 140 -13.96 11.60 -10.28
CA LYS A 140 -13.90 12.43 -9.07
C LYS A 140 -13.08 11.69 -7.99
N VAL A 141 -12.12 12.39 -7.42
CA VAL A 141 -11.30 11.84 -6.33
C VAL A 141 -11.79 12.42 -5.01
N ILE A 142 -12.06 11.55 -4.04
CA ILE A 142 -12.34 11.93 -2.66
C ILE A 142 -11.08 11.66 -1.85
N ALA A 143 -10.56 12.69 -1.20
CA ALA A 143 -9.38 12.65 -0.37
C ALA A 143 -9.74 13.11 1.06
N PRO A 144 -10.26 12.23 1.93
CA PRO A 144 -10.86 12.62 3.21
C PRO A 144 -9.93 13.45 4.10
N TRP A 145 -8.63 13.18 4.11
CA TRP A 145 -7.67 13.99 4.87
C TRP A 145 -7.62 15.49 4.50
N ARG A 146 -8.24 15.89 3.41
CA ARG A 146 -8.40 17.30 3.02
C ARG A 146 -9.80 17.84 3.27
N GLU A 147 -10.74 16.98 3.68
CA GLU A 147 -12.17 17.30 3.74
C GLU A 147 -12.76 17.18 5.14
N TRP A 148 -12.27 16.22 5.94
CA TRP A 148 -12.79 15.97 7.28
C TRP A 148 -12.04 16.77 8.37
N ASP A 149 -12.64 16.85 9.56
CA ASP A 149 -12.09 17.61 10.69
C ASP A 149 -11.12 16.79 11.57
N PHE A 150 -10.85 15.54 11.22
CA PHE A 150 -9.91 14.72 11.99
C PHE A 150 -8.48 15.17 11.72
N ILE A 151 -7.73 15.49 12.79
CA ILE A 151 -6.36 15.98 12.73
C ILE A 151 -5.35 14.99 13.32
N SER A 152 -5.84 13.99 14.05
CA SER A 152 -4.98 13.07 14.78
C SER A 152 -5.45 11.61 14.69
N ARG A 153 -4.52 10.69 14.99
CA ARG A 153 -4.84 9.26 15.13
C ARG A 153 -5.84 9.02 16.27
N SER A 154 -5.82 9.83 17.34
CA SER A 154 -6.77 9.75 18.46
C SER A 154 -8.19 10.04 18.01
N ASP A 155 -8.39 11.01 17.12
CA ASP A 155 -9.71 11.34 16.57
C ASP A 155 -10.27 10.17 15.77
N LEU A 156 -9.43 9.56 14.91
CA LEU A 156 -9.81 8.36 14.16
C LEU A 156 -10.17 7.19 15.09
N MET A 157 -9.43 7.00 16.17
CA MET A 157 -9.73 5.97 17.16
C MET A 157 -11.04 6.24 17.90
N GLY A 158 -11.30 7.51 18.24
CA GLY A 158 -12.57 7.95 18.82
C GLY A 158 -13.75 7.65 17.90
N TYR A 159 -13.64 8.03 16.63
CA TYR A 159 -14.65 7.73 15.62
C TYR A 159 -14.84 6.22 15.45
N ALA A 160 -13.75 5.46 15.35
CA ALA A 160 -13.80 4.00 15.20
C ALA A 160 -14.52 3.32 16.37
N LYS A 161 -14.27 3.76 17.61
CA LYS A 161 -15.00 3.28 18.81
C LYS A 161 -16.48 3.61 18.74
N LYS A 162 -16.83 4.87 18.44
CA LYS A 162 -18.22 5.35 18.34
C LYS A 162 -19.02 4.53 17.33
N HIS A 163 -18.42 4.21 16.19
CA HIS A 163 -19.09 3.49 15.09
C HIS A 163 -18.82 1.97 15.11
N LYS A 164 -18.23 1.44 16.18
CA LYS A 164 -17.94 0.00 16.37
C LYS A 164 -17.14 -0.62 15.20
N ILE A 165 -16.22 0.17 14.64
CA ILE A 165 -15.37 -0.29 13.55
C ILE A 165 -14.37 -1.31 14.11
N ALA A 166 -14.29 -2.48 13.47
CA ALA A 166 -13.39 -3.56 13.88
C ALA A 166 -11.94 -3.24 13.49
N VAL A 167 -11.25 -2.46 14.29
CA VAL A 167 -9.81 -2.19 14.20
C VAL A 167 -9.10 -2.79 15.40
N ASP A 168 -7.87 -3.23 15.21
CA ASP A 168 -7.05 -3.69 16.33
C ASP A 168 -6.46 -2.48 17.05
N PHE A 169 -7.09 -2.09 18.16
CA PHE A 169 -6.66 -0.96 18.97
C PHE A 169 -5.32 -1.20 19.68
N ASP A 170 -4.91 -2.45 19.84
CA ASP A 170 -3.65 -2.82 20.47
C ASP A 170 -2.48 -2.95 19.47
N LYS A 171 -2.76 -2.95 18.17
CA LYS A 171 -1.71 -3.01 17.14
C LYS A 171 -0.74 -1.83 17.25
N GLY A 172 -1.23 -0.64 17.61
CA GLY A 172 -0.40 0.55 17.85
C GLY A 172 0.46 0.47 19.11
N LYS A 173 0.13 -0.41 20.07
CA LYS A 173 0.97 -0.69 21.25
C LYS A 173 2.06 -1.73 20.96
N LYS A 174 1.79 -2.63 19.98
CA LYS A 174 2.74 -3.67 19.58
C LYS A 174 3.77 -3.21 18.56
N SER A 175 3.44 -2.19 17.76
CA SER A 175 4.36 -1.56 16.82
C SER A 175 4.10 -0.07 16.81
N PRO A 176 4.95 0.74 17.48
CA PRO A 176 4.80 2.19 17.52
C PRO A 176 5.14 2.86 16.17
N TYR A 177 5.59 2.07 15.20
CA TYR A 177 6.03 2.52 13.89
C TYR A 177 4.91 2.44 12.86
N SER A 178 4.87 3.41 11.95
CA SER A 178 4.20 3.27 10.66
C SER A 178 5.12 2.52 9.71
N MET A 179 4.58 1.61 8.92
CA MET A 179 5.35 0.76 8.02
C MET A 179 4.73 0.77 6.63
N ASP A 180 5.53 1.12 5.64
CA ASP A 180 5.24 0.89 4.22
C ASP A 180 6.06 -0.29 3.72
N ALA A 181 5.39 -1.34 3.24
CA ALA A 181 6.03 -2.54 2.74
C ALA A 181 5.47 -2.97 1.38
N ASN A 182 6.36 -3.42 0.52
CA ASN A 182 6.01 -4.14 -0.70
C ASN A 182 7.14 -5.11 -1.07
N ILE A 183 7.04 -5.83 -2.17
CA ILE A 183 8.05 -6.83 -2.57
C ILE A 183 9.45 -6.23 -2.75
N LEU A 184 9.56 -4.94 -3.08
CA LEU A 184 10.84 -4.27 -3.32
C LEU A 184 11.48 -3.77 -2.03
N HIS A 185 10.72 -3.20 -1.10
CA HIS A 185 11.27 -2.57 0.10
C HIS A 185 10.33 -2.63 1.30
N THR A 186 10.88 -2.29 2.47
CA THR A 186 10.15 -1.97 3.69
C THR A 186 10.75 -0.71 4.29
N SER A 187 9.91 0.28 4.60
CA SER A 187 10.31 1.50 5.29
C SER A 187 9.51 1.69 6.57
N TYR A 188 10.12 2.32 7.55
CA TYR A 188 9.54 2.60 8.85
C TYR A 188 9.63 4.09 9.17
N GLU A 189 8.63 4.61 9.84
CA GLU A 189 8.60 5.98 10.37
C GLU A 189 7.89 6.02 11.73
N GLY A 190 8.11 7.09 12.49
CA GLY A 190 7.49 7.32 13.79
C GLY A 190 8.20 6.66 14.96
N GLY A 191 7.63 6.80 16.16
CA GLY A 191 8.19 6.25 17.40
C GLY A 191 9.58 6.78 17.69
N ILE A 192 10.53 5.90 18.05
CA ILE A 192 11.91 6.31 18.36
C ILE A 192 12.66 6.90 17.17
N LEU A 193 12.20 6.66 15.93
CA LEU A 193 12.84 7.18 14.71
C LEU A 193 12.68 8.71 14.56
N GLU A 194 11.77 9.31 15.31
CA GLU A 194 11.62 10.78 15.38
C GLU A 194 12.80 11.47 16.10
N ASP A 195 13.54 10.70 16.91
CA ASP A 195 14.77 11.19 17.55
C ASP A 195 16.00 10.75 16.74
N PRO A 196 16.70 11.66 16.05
CA PRO A 196 17.85 11.32 15.19
C PRO A 196 19.04 10.75 15.97
N TRP A 197 19.06 10.84 17.30
CA TRP A 197 20.08 10.24 18.15
C TRP A 197 19.79 8.78 18.53
N LYS A 198 18.62 8.27 18.21
CA LYS A 198 18.23 6.88 18.48
C LYS A 198 18.53 5.98 17.30
N ARG A 199 19.06 4.80 17.59
CA ARG A 199 19.27 3.76 16.58
C ARG A 199 17.95 3.03 16.30
N PRO A 200 17.71 2.60 15.03
CA PRO A 200 16.63 1.67 14.72
C PRO A 200 16.74 0.39 15.57
N GLU A 201 15.60 -0.12 16.03
CA GLU A 201 15.57 -1.36 16.79
C GLU A 201 15.72 -2.58 15.88
N GLU A 202 16.43 -3.62 16.35
CA GLU A 202 16.63 -4.88 15.60
C GLU A 202 15.30 -5.51 15.15
N ALA A 203 14.24 -5.36 15.93
CA ALA A 203 12.90 -5.87 15.60
C ALA A 203 12.26 -5.25 14.35
N MET A 204 12.78 -4.13 13.85
CA MET A 204 12.33 -3.51 12.60
C MET A 204 12.80 -4.28 11.35
N TRP A 205 13.91 -5.04 11.44
CA TRP A 205 14.48 -5.74 10.31
C TRP A 205 13.72 -7.05 10.01
N LEU A 206 12.55 -6.94 9.38
CA LEU A 206 11.69 -8.09 9.10
C LEU A 206 12.18 -8.98 7.95
N ARG A 207 12.96 -8.45 7.02
CA ARG A 207 13.41 -9.15 5.81
C ARG A 207 14.87 -9.54 5.82
N THR A 208 15.64 -8.94 6.70
CA THR A 208 17.08 -9.21 6.87
C THR A 208 17.35 -9.72 8.28
N LYS A 209 18.52 -10.33 8.46
CA LYS A 209 19.04 -10.77 9.75
C LYS A 209 20.21 -9.89 10.14
N SER A 210 20.44 -9.72 11.45
CA SER A 210 21.67 -9.07 11.91
C SER A 210 22.91 -9.88 11.47
N LEU A 211 24.05 -9.23 11.45
CA LEU A 211 25.33 -9.86 11.05
C LEU A 211 25.62 -11.09 11.91
N GLU A 212 25.36 -11.02 13.22
CA GLU A 212 25.60 -12.12 14.18
C GLU A 212 24.71 -13.34 13.92
N LYS A 213 23.49 -13.11 13.36
CA LYS A 213 22.54 -14.17 13.04
C LYS A 213 22.62 -14.62 11.58
N SER A 214 23.49 -14.00 10.80
CA SER A 214 23.70 -14.33 9.40
C SER A 214 24.55 -15.59 9.25
N LYS A 215 24.48 -16.25 8.08
CA LYS A 215 25.31 -17.43 7.81
C LYS A 215 26.78 -17.02 7.78
N ALA A 216 27.63 -17.77 8.52
CA ALA A 216 29.07 -17.52 8.57
C ALA A 216 29.80 -17.86 7.25
N LYS A 217 29.22 -18.75 6.43
CA LYS A 217 29.82 -19.14 5.12
C LYS A 217 29.28 -18.27 4.00
N SER A 218 30.20 -17.75 3.18
CA SER A 218 29.83 -17.08 1.93
C SER A 218 29.08 -18.04 0.98
N GLN A 219 28.19 -17.48 0.18
CA GLN A 219 27.45 -18.22 -0.84
C GLN A 219 27.57 -17.48 -2.17
N LEU A 220 27.98 -18.23 -3.22
CA LEU A 220 27.96 -17.70 -4.58
C LEU A 220 26.52 -17.73 -5.10
N ILE A 221 26.07 -16.60 -5.63
CA ILE A 221 24.78 -16.45 -6.30
C ILE A 221 25.05 -16.05 -7.74
N GLN A 222 24.55 -16.83 -8.68
CA GLN A 222 24.64 -16.54 -10.11
C GLN A 222 23.32 -15.91 -10.58
N LEU A 223 23.39 -14.72 -11.15
CA LEU A 223 22.25 -14.03 -11.74
C LEU A 223 22.37 -14.08 -13.27
N THR A 224 21.28 -14.44 -13.95
CA THR A 224 21.18 -14.39 -15.41
C THR A 224 20.31 -13.23 -15.82
N PHE A 225 20.83 -12.40 -16.73
CA PHE A 225 20.12 -11.23 -17.25
C PHE A 225 19.71 -11.46 -18.71
N ASP A 226 18.52 -10.94 -19.05
CA ASP A 226 18.06 -10.79 -20.44
C ASP A 226 17.53 -9.37 -20.61
N LYS A 227 18.12 -8.61 -21.55
CA LYS A 227 17.77 -7.20 -21.85
C LYS A 227 17.73 -6.29 -20.60
N GLY A 228 18.59 -6.56 -19.63
CA GLY A 228 18.70 -5.80 -18.39
C GLY A 228 17.80 -6.27 -17.24
N ASP A 229 16.93 -7.23 -17.48
CA ASP A 229 16.10 -7.84 -16.43
C ASP A 229 16.71 -9.14 -15.92
N ILE A 230 16.62 -9.41 -14.62
CA ILE A 230 17.03 -10.69 -14.04
C ILE A 230 15.97 -11.74 -14.39
N VAL A 231 16.37 -12.83 -15.05
CA VAL A 231 15.46 -13.89 -15.51
C VAL A 231 15.73 -15.24 -14.84
N ALA A 232 16.87 -15.41 -14.18
CA ALA A 232 17.19 -16.63 -13.44
C ALA A 232 18.14 -16.38 -12.27
N ILE A 233 18.03 -17.20 -11.23
CA ILE A 233 18.98 -17.29 -10.10
C ILE A 233 19.51 -18.72 -10.07
N ASN A 234 20.84 -18.89 -10.04
CA ASN A 234 21.52 -20.20 -10.03
C ASN A 234 20.99 -21.14 -11.14
N ASN A 235 20.91 -20.62 -12.36
CA ASN A 235 20.40 -21.31 -13.56
C ASN A 235 18.90 -21.69 -13.49
N LYS A 236 18.17 -21.33 -12.44
CA LYS A 236 16.75 -21.59 -12.33
C LYS A 236 15.96 -20.39 -12.82
N LYS A 237 15.28 -20.53 -13.96
CA LYS A 237 14.34 -19.50 -14.47
C LYS A 237 13.15 -19.34 -13.53
N MET A 238 12.79 -18.10 -13.26
CA MET A 238 11.68 -17.75 -12.40
C MET A 238 10.97 -16.50 -12.95
N SER A 239 9.73 -16.29 -12.52
CA SER A 239 9.03 -15.04 -12.83
C SER A 239 9.65 -13.87 -12.04
N PRO A 240 9.52 -12.63 -12.55
CA PRO A 240 10.05 -11.43 -11.90
C PRO A 240 9.71 -11.30 -10.42
N SER A 241 8.46 -11.50 -10.04
CA SER A 241 8.04 -11.43 -8.63
C SER A 241 8.67 -12.52 -7.76
N LYS A 242 8.89 -13.72 -8.32
CA LYS A 242 9.59 -14.81 -7.60
C LYS A 242 11.07 -14.51 -7.42
N ILE A 243 11.72 -13.86 -8.37
CA ILE A 243 13.11 -13.44 -8.27
C ILE A 243 13.31 -12.46 -7.11
N LEU A 244 12.49 -11.43 -7.02
CA LEU A 244 12.59 -10.45 -5.92
C LEU A 244 12.20 -11.02 -4.54
N ASN A 245 11.51 -12.13 -4.50
CA ASN A 245 11.09 -12.76 -3.24
C ASN A 245 12.09 -13.82 -2.73
N GLN A 246 13.20 -14.05 -3.43
CA GLN A 246 14.28 -14.99 -3.03
C GLN A 246 15.30 -14.31 -2.12
#